data_24f2034d6501a027d1ecc4fe8420c675
#
_entry.id   24f2034d6501a027d1ecc4fe8420c675
#
_cell.length_a   1.000
_cell.length_b   1.000
_cell.length_c   1.000
_cell.angle_alpha   90.00
_cell.angle_beta   90.00
_cell.angle_gamma   90.00
#
_symmetry.space_group_name_H-M   'P 1'
#
loop_
_entity.id
_entity.type
_entity.pdbx_description
1 polymer ?
#
loop_
_entity_poly.entity_id
_entity_poly.type
_entity_poly.pdbx_seq_one_letter_code
_entity_poly.pdbx_strand_id
1 'polypeptide(L)'
;KIPPEDCYWGTLLSGAEMARYGCVSFSDMYYHMEEGARAALDAGIKMNLSDSLLAFNGEGLDDLPVKGNLDRLIRDVQGAGDGRIVVDCNIHAEYTSNPRAVADLAAYAKEHGLRLQVHVSETRLEHEECKQRHDGLTPVRYFESLGVLDVPVTAAHCVWVDDGDIDVLAERGVFVAATPASNMKLGSGVAPVAKLLPRGWNVCLGPAGMRSTTHP
;
A
#
# COMPACT_ATOMS: atom_id res chain seq x y z
N LYS A 1 6.88 -10.85 18.54
CA LYS A 1 5.65 -10.08 18.23
C LYS A 1 5.89 -8.64 18.65
N ILE A 2 5.53 -7.68 17.82
CA ILE A 2 5.60 -6.25 18.13
C ILE A 2 4.40 -5.93 19.05
N PRO A 3 4.60 -5.31 20.23
CA PRO A 3 3.52 -4.90 21.08
C PRO A 3 2.71 -3.74 20.47
N PRO A 4 1.41 -3.62 20.76
CA PRO A 4 0.59 -2.48 20.28
C PRO A 4 1.17 -1.12 20.67
N GLU A 5 1.71 -0.98 21.88
CA GLU A 5 2.33 0.24 22.38
C GLU A 5 3.53 0.68 21.54
N ASP A 6 4.34 -0.26 21.04
CA ASP A 6 5.48 0.05 20.17
C ASP A 6 4.99 0.61 18.81
N CYS A 7 3.86 0.10 18.32
CA CYS A 7 3.23 0.65 17.10
C CYS A 7 2.77 2.09 17.33
N TYR A 8 2.14 2.39 18.47
CA TYR A 8 1.75 3.75 18.81
C TYR A 8 2.95 4.72 18.84
N TRP A 9 3.98 4.40 19.62
CA TRP A 9 5.15 5.28 19.75
C TRP A 9 5.95 5.39 18.45
N GLY A 10 6.05 4.32 17.69
CA GLY A 10 6.69 4.32 16.37
C GLY A 10 5.96 5.23 15.37
N THR A 11 4.64 5.14 15.31
CA THR A 11 3.82 5.99 14.45
C THR A 11 3.87 7.46 14.91
N LEU A 12 3.81 7.71 16.21
CA LEU A 12 3.88 9.07 16.75
C LEU A 12 5.22 9.75 16.43
N LEU A 13 6.33 9.02 16.60
CA LEU A 13 7.66 9.51 16.25
C LEU A 13 7.78 9.78 14.75
N SER A 14 7.30 8.84 13.92
CA SER A 14 7.26 9.02 12.45
C SER A 14 6.45 10.24 12.05
N GLY A 15 5.28 10.42 12.66
CA GLY A 15 4.42 11.58 12.43
C GLY A 15 5.11 12.90 12.77
N ALA A 16 5.84 12.95 13.89
CA ALA A 16 6.60 14.13 14.30
C ALA A 16 7.75 14.43 13.32
N GLU A 17 8.47 13.41 12.86
CA GLU A 17 9.51 13.59 11.85
C GLU A 17 8.94 14.06 10.51
N MET A 18 7.86 13.43 10.03
CA MET A 18 7.17 13.83 8.81
C MET A 18 6.67 15.27 8.87
N ALA A 19 6.04 15.67 9.98
CA ALA A 19 5.57 17.04 10.18
C ALA A 19 6.71 18.06 10.13
N ARG A 20 7.87 17.73 10.71
CA ARG A 20 9.08 18.58 10.66
C ARG A 20 9.54 18.87 9.24
N TYR A 21 9.33 17.94 8.31
CA TYR A 21 9.67 18.09 6.89
C TYR A 21 8.50 18.51 5.99
N GLY A 22 7.38 18.96 6.60
CA GLY A 22 6.22 19.49 5.88
C GLY A 22 5.29 18.41 5.33
N CYS A 23 5.46 17.13 5.71
CA CYS A 23 4.54 16.09 5.35
C CYS A 23 3.35 16.09 6.32
N VAL A 24 2.15 16.29 5.80
CA VAL A 24 0.91 16.45 6.60
C VAL A 24 -0.04 15.25 6.47
N SER A 25 0.31 14.28 5.64
CA SER A 25 -0.48 13.07 5.40
C SER A 25 0.44 11.92 5.02
N PHE A 26 0.14 10.72 5.48
CA PHE A 26 0.87 9.51 5.11
C PHE A 26 -0.06 8.31 4.97
N SER A 27 0.40 7.30 4.26
CA SER A 27 -0.23 5.99 4.19
C SER A 27 0.63 4.99 4.95
N ASP A 28 -0.02 4.12 5.71
CA ASP A 28 0.65 3.08 6.47
C ASP A 28 -0.11 1.75 6.36
N MET A 29 0.67 0.68 6.26
CA MET A 29 0.19 -0.69 6.24
C MET A 29 1.03 -1.49 7.23
N TYR A 30 0.51 -1.71 8.43
CA TYR A 30 1.26 -2.39 9.47
C TYR A 30 0.34 -3.18 10.41
N TYR A 31 0.88 -3.60 11.53
CA TYR A 31 0.12 -4.26 12.60
C TYR A 31 -0.47 -3.23 13.56
N HIS A 32 -1.56 -3.60 14.26
CA HIS A 32 -2.18 -2.77 15.30
C HIS A 32 -2.54 -1.37 14.81
N MET A 33 -3.21 -1.28 13.67
CA MET A 33 -3.52 0.00 13.03
C MET A 33 -4.45 0.90 13.83
N GLU A 34 -5.20 0.38 14.78
CA GLU A 34 -5.92 1.15 15.79
C GLU A 34 -4.98 2.05 16.62
N GLU A 35 -3.80 1.54 16.97
CA GLU A 35 -2.78 2.32 17.66
C GLU A 35 -2.11 3.35 16.75
N GLY A 36 -1.92 2.99 15.45
CA GLY A 36 -1.48 3.93 14.43
C GLY A 36 -2.47 5.11 14.26
N ALA A 37 -3.77 4.81 14.19
CA ALA A 37 -4.81 5.83 14.12
C ALA A 37 -4.79 6.77 15.33
N ARG A 38 -4.68 6.22 16.55
CA ARG A 38 -4.58 6.98 17.79
C ARG A 38 -3.36 7.91 17.77
N ALA A 39 -2.20 7.40 17.39
CA ALA A 39 -0.96 8.18 17.30
C ALA A 39 -1.06 9.30 16.26
N ALA A 40 -1.66 9.04 15.10
CA ALA A 40 -1.85 10.06 14.07
C ALA A 40 -2.80 11.18 14.53
N LEU A 41 -3.86 10.83 15.27
CA LEU A 41 -4.78 11.82 15.87
C LEU A 41 -4.07 12.68 16.92
N ASP A 42 -3.27 12.06 17.79
CA ASP A 42 -2.50 12.77 18.82
C ASP A 42 -1.42 13.68 18.21
N ALA A 43 -0.81 13.25 17.10
CA ALA A 43 0.12 14.10 16.33
C ALA A 43 -0.58 15.19 15.50
N GLY A 44 -1.89 15.11 15.30
CA GLY A 44 -2.65 16.03 14.45
C GLY A 44 -2.38 15.90 12.95
N ILE A 45 -1.87 14.76 12.48
CA ILE A 45 -1.54 14.47 11.09
C ILE A 45 -2.62 13.58 10.43
N LYS A 46 -2.74 13.64 9.11
CA LYS A 46 -3.65 12.76 8.36
C LYS A 46 -3.01 11.40 8.09
N MET A 47 -3.81 10.35 8.17
CA MET A 47 -3.35 8.99 7.93
C MET A 47 -4.36 8.18 7.12
N ASN A 48 -3.86 7.53 6.06
CA ASN A 48 -4.55 6.41 5.43
C ASN A 48 -3.97 5.13 6.00
N LEU A 49 -4.78 4.31 6.61
CA LEU A 49 -4.32 3.10 7.29
C LEU A 49 -5.03 1.86 6.78
N SER A 50 -4.33 0.75 6.82
CA SER A 50 -4.92 -0.55 6.54
C SER A 50 -4.13 -1.69 7.20
N ASP A 51 -4.83 -2.76 7.56
CA ASP A 51 -4.19 -4.02 7.91
C ASP A 51 -3.81 -4.77 6.63
N SER A 52 -2.67 -5.44 6.62
CA SER A 52 -2.13 -6.07 5.42
C SER A 52 -2.73 -7.44 5.15
N LEU A 53 -3.23 -7.66 3.93
CA LEU A 53 -3.57 -8.98 3.46
C LEU A 53 -2.30 -9.82 3.26
N LEU A 54 -2.22 -10.92 4.02
CA LEU A 54 -1.23 -11.99 3.87
C LEU A 54 -2.00 -13.32 3.77
N ALA A 55 -1.81 -14.07 2.68
CA ALA A 55 -2.57 -15.30 2.40
C ALA A 55 -1.72 -16.31 1.61
N PHE A 56 -1.25 -17.34 2.29
CA PHE A 56 -0.24 -18.26 1.74
C PHE A 56 -0.78 -19.65 1.32
N ASN A 57 -2.00 -20.04 1.79
CA ASN A 57 -2.48 -21.42 1.66
C ASN A 57 -3.83 -21.53 0.91
N GLY A 58 -4.15 -20.57 0.02
CA GLY A 58 -5.41 -20.59 -0.75
C GLY A 58 -6.66 -20.16 0.02
N GLU A 59 -6.48 -19.55 1.19
CA GLU A 59 -7.57 -18.97 1.99
C GLU A 59 -8.31 -17.89 1.19
N GLY A 60 -9.62 -17.74 1.42
CA GLY A 60 -10.39 -16.56 1.03
C GLY A 60 -10.32 -15.47 2.10
N LEU A 61 -10.85 -14.30 1.80
CA LEU A 61 -10.82 -13.15 2.73
C LEU A 61 -11.52 -13.47 4.07
N ASP A 62 -12.64 -14.18 4.04
CA ASP A 62 -13.41 -14.54 5.24
C ASP A 62 -12.67 -15.52 6.16
N ASP A 63 -11.69 -16.24 5.65
CA ASP A 63 -10.87 -17.18 6.42
C ASP A 63 -9.70 -16.48 7.14
N LEU A 64 -9.48 -15.18 6.86
CA LEU A 64 -8.31 -14.43 7.30
C LEU A 64 -8.65 -13.40 8.38
N PRO A 65 -7.77 -13.22 9.38
CA PRO A 65 -7.97 -12.22 10.44
C PRO A 65 -8.13 -10.79 9.92
N VAL A 66 -7.54 -10.46 8.78
CA VAL A 66 -7.58 -9.14 8.16
C VAL A 66 -9.02 -8.66 7.91
N LYS A 67 -9.93 -9.56 7.55
CA LYS A 67 -11.36 -9.23 7.35
C LYS A 67 -11.97 -8.61 8.61
N GLY A 68 -11.85 -9.31 9.74
CA GLY A 68 -12.38 -8.84 11.02
C GLY A 68 -11.67 -7.57 11.53
N ASN A 69 -10.38 -7.41 11.20
CA ASN A 69 -9.62 -6.20 11.51
C ASN A 69 -10.12 -5.00 10.69
N LEU A 70 -10.35 -5.17 9.39
CA LEU A 70 -10.91 -4.13 8.52
C LEU A 70 -12.32 -3.70 8.98
N ASP A 71 -13.21 -4.66 9.26
CA ASP A 71 -14.55 -4.35 9.75
C ASP A 71 -14.49 -3.52 11.05
N ARG A 72 -13.55 -3.85 11.95
CA ARG A 72 -13.33 -3.11 13.19
C ARG A 72 -12.78 -1.71 12.94
N LEU A 73 -11.76 -1.58 12.09
CA LEU A 73 -11.16 -0.29 11.75
C LEU A 73 -12.17 0.64 11.08
N ILE A 74 -12.96 0.14 10.14
CA ILE A 74 -14.03 0.92 9.49
C ILE A 74 -15.05 1.42 10.53
N ARG A 75 -15.48 0.55 11.43
CA ARG A 75 -16.46 0.91 12.46
C ARG A 75 -15.92 1.93 13.46
N ASP A 76 -14.66 1.76 13.88
CA ASP A 76 -14.14 2.44 15.08
C ASP A 76 -13.35 3.71 14.74
N VAL A 77 -12.66 3.77 13.58
CA VAL A 77 -11.76 4.90 13.26
C VAL A 77 -11.96 5.56 11.91
N GLN A 78 -12.80 5.01 11.01
CA GLN A 78 -13.07 5.64 9.72
C GLN A 78 -13.65 7.04 9.92
N GLY A 79 -13.00 8.05 9.32
CA GLY A 79 -13.43 9.46 9.41
C GLY A 79 -13.09 10.14 10.73
N ALA A 80 -12.42 9.46 11.68
CA ALA A 80 -12.03 10.05 12.94
C ALA A 80 -11.18 11.32 12.76
N GLY A 81 -11.24 12.23 13.75
CA GLY A 81 -10.51 13.49 13.72
C GLY A 81 -10.93 14.42 12.59
N ASP A 82 -12.22 14.53 12.32
CA ASP A 82 -12.76 15.35 11.23
C ASP A 82 -12.22 14.93 9.84
N GLY A 83 -12.19 13.60 9.58
CA GLY A 83 -11.76 13.03 8.32
C GLY A 83 -10.24 12.89 8.18
N ARG A 84 -9.47 13.03 9.26
CA ARG A 84 -8.01 12.83 9.21
C ARG A 84 -7.63 11.36 9.05
N ILE A 85 -8.43 10.45 9.59
CA ILE A 85 -8.21 9.02 9.48
C ILE A 85 -9.08 8.44 8.38
N VAL A 86 -8.45 7.74 7.44
CA VAL A 86 -9.13 7.02 6.36
C VAL A 86 -8.65 5.58 6.37
N VAL A 87 -9.60 4.65 6.40
CA VAL A 87 -9.31 3.22 6.29
C VAL A 87 -9.29 2.83 4.82
N ASP A 88 -8.21 2.21 4.39
CA ASP A 88 -8.04 1.63 3.06
C ASP A 88 -7.97 0.09 3.18
N CYS A 89 -8.14 -0.64 2.10
CA CYS A 89 -7.72 -2.03 2.00
C CYS A 89 -6.25 -2.11 1.59
N ASN A 90 -5.58 -3.21 1.94
CA ASN A 90 -4.18 -3.39 1.59
C ASN A 90 -3.87 -4.83 1.20
N ILE A 91 -3.16 -4.97 0.08
CA ILE A 91 -2.49 -6.21 -0.32
C ILE A 91 -0.99 -5.96 -0.14
N HIS A 92 -0.32 -6.76 0.71
CA HIS A 92 1.11 -6.55 0.91
C HIS A 92 1.86 -6.63 -0.42
N ALA A 93 1.85 -7.77 -1.09
CA ALA A 93 2.46 -7.97 -2.40
C ALA A 93 1.86 -9.20 -3.08
N GLU A 94 2.16 -9.38 -4.37
CA GLU A 94 1.73 -10.55 -5.14
C GLU A 94 2.21 -11.86 -4.49
N TYR A 95 3.50 -11.94 -4.14
CA TYR A 95 4.14 -13.14 -3.61
C TYR A 95 3.78 -13.50 -2.16
N THR A 96 3.06 -12.64 -1.47
CA THR A 96 2.56 -12.87 -0.09
C THR A 96 1.06 -13.08 -0.02
N SER A 97 0.42 -13.24 -1.17
CA SER A 97 -1.03 -13.42 -1.27
C SER A 97 -1.37 -14.49 -2.31
N ASN A 98 -2.60 -14.96 -2.29
CA ASN A 98 -3.13 -15.88 -3.28
C ASN A 98 -4.26 -15.22 -4.10
N PRO A 99 -4.55 -15.71 -5.32
CA PRO A 99 -5.53 -15.09 -6.21
C PRO A 99 -6.93 -14.94 -5.62
N ARG A 100 -7.38 -15.91 -4.82
CA ARG A 100 -8.72 -15.90 -4.20
C ARG A 100 -8.83 -14.77 -3.19
N ALA A 101 -7.91 -14.70 -2.23
CA ALA A 101 -7.93 -13.66 -1.20
C ALA A 101 -7.78 -12.25 -1.79
N VAL A 102 -6.97 -12.10 -2.85
CA VAL A 102 -6.80 -10.83 -3.57
C VAL A 102 -8.11 -10.40 -4.25
N ALA A 103 -8.76 -11.31 -4.98
CA ALA A 103 -10.03 -11.01 -5.64
C ALA A 103 -11.15 -10.72 -4.63
N ASP A 104 -11.22 -11.48 -3.53
CA ASP A 104 -12.19 -11.25 -2.45
C ASP A 104 -11.98 -9.87 -1.82
N LEU A 105 -10.73 -9.46 -1.54
CA LEU A 105 -10.42 -8.15 -0.97
C LEU A 105 -10.73 -7.01 -1.95
N ALA A 106 -10.48 -7.20 -3.25
CA ALA A 106 -10.84 -6.22 -4.28
C ALA A 106 -12.37 -6.03 -4.35
N ALA A 107 -13.14 -7.13 -4.29
CA ALA A 107 -14.59 -7.09 -4.23
C ALA A 107 -15.08 -6.39 -2.95
N TYR A 108 -14.50 -6.71 -1.80
CA TYR A 108 -14.79 -6.06 -0.51
C TYR A 108 -14.52 -4.54 -0.56
N ALA A 109 -13.37 -4.13 -1.12
CA ALA A 109 -13.03 -2.71 -1.27
C ALA A 109 -14.08 -1.97 -2.13
N LYS A 110 -14.48 -2.60 -3.24
CA LYS A 110 -15.51 -2.05 -4.14
C LYS A 110 -16.87 -1.93 -3.45
N GLU A 111 -17.31 -2.95 -2.73
CA GLU A 111 -18.59 -2.97 -2.00
C GLU A 111 -18.65 -1.87 -0.93
N HIS A 112 -17.54 -1.64 -0.21
CA HIS A 112 -17.47 -0.67 0.88
C HIS A 112 -16.99 0.73 0.44
N GLY A 113 -16.74 0.95 -0.86
CA GLY A 113 -16.25 2.23 -1.38
C GLY A 113 -14.86 2.60 -0.86
N LEU A 114 -14.00 1.62 -0.58
CA LEU A 114 -12.66 1.79 -0.07
C LEU A 114 -11.64 1.85 -1.21
N ARG A 115 -10.47 2.41 -0.92
CA ARG A 115 -9.30 2.38 -1.80
C ARG A 115 -8.43 1.17 -1.47
N LEU A 116 -7.52 0.84 -2.38
CA LEU A 116 -6.53 -0.21 -2.20
C LEU A 116 -5.11 0.37 -2.20
N GLN A 117 -4.26 -0.21 -1.37
CA GLN A 117 -2.82 0.03 -1.38
C GLN A 117 -2.11 -1.30 -1.65
N VAL A 118 -1.03 -1.28 -2.44
CA VAL A 118 -0.29 -2.49 -2.80
C VAL A 118 1.15 -2.18 -3.18
N HIS A 119 2.11 -3.03 -2.80
CA HIS A 119 3.47 -2.97 -3.33
C HIS A 119 3.50 -3.66 -4.70
N VAL A 120 4.10 -3.01 -5.68
CA VAL A 120 4.07 -3.48 -7.08
C VAL A 120 5.47 -3.41 -7.68
N SER A 121 5.96 -4.55 -8.14
CA SER A 121 7.22 -4.64 -8.90
C SER A 121 8.36 -3.87 -8.23
N GLU A 122 8.52 -4.04 -6.92
CA GLU A 122 9.59 -3.38 -6.16
C GLU A 122 10.95 -3.90 -6.58
N THR A 123 11.09 -5.23 -6.70
CA THR A 123 12.34 -5.87 -7.07
C THR A 123 12.22 -6.59 -8.40
N ARG A 124 13.37 -6.77 -9.08
CA ARG A 124 13.43 -7.55 -10.30
C ARG A 124 13.00 -9.00 -10.07
N LEU A 125 13.38 -9.56 -8.93
CA LEU A 125 13.04 -10.93 -8.56
C LEU A 125 11.53 -11.11 -8.47
N GLU A 126 10.83 -10.24 -7.71
CA GLU A 126 9.37 -10.22 -7.62
C GLU A 126 8.71 -10.18 -8.99
N HIS A 127 9.15 -9.25 -9.84
CA HIS A 127 8.58 -9.06 -11.18
C HIS A 127 8.73 -10.31 -12.06
N GLU A 128 9.93 -10.89 -12.12
CA GLU A 128 10.19 -12.07 -12.95
C GLU A 128 9.56 -13.34 -12.40
N GLU A 129 9.54 -13.52 -11.08
CA GLU A 129 8.89 -14.69 -10.46
C GLU A 129 7.36 -14.60 -10.57
N CYS A 130 6.75 -13.42 -10.50
CA CYS A 130 5.32 -13.24 -10.77
C CYS A 130 4.96 -13.76 -12.16
N LYS A 131 5.73 -13.41 -13.19
CA LYS A 131 5.53 -13.89 -14.54
C LYS A 131 5.63 -15.42 -14.65
N GLN A 132 6.51 -16.02 -13.85
CA GLN A 132 6.62 -17.51 -13.82
C GLN A 132 5.42 -18.17 -13.13
N ARG A 133 4.90 -17.55 -12.04
CA ARG A 133 3.75 -18.06 -11.28
C ARG A 133 2.42 -17.88 -12.01
N HIS A 134 2.29 -16.85 -12.85
CA HIS A 134 1.02 -16.38 -13.42
C HIS A 134 1.07 -16.25 -14.95
N ASP A 135 1.55 -17.29 -15.64
CA ASP A 135 1.49 -17.44 -17.09
C ASP A 135 1.98 -16.22 -17.88
N GLY A 136 3.04 -15.56 -17.43
CA GLY A 136 3.65 -14.40 -18.05
C GLY A 136 3.07 -13.04 -17.62
N LEU A 137 2.10 -13.03 -16.71
CA LEU A 137 1.56 -11.78 -16.19
C LEU A 137 2.58 -11.08 -15.27
N THR A 138 2.78 -9.79 -15.50
CA THR A 138 3.50 -8.91 -14.56
C THR A 138 2.65 -8.68 -13.30
N PRO A 139 3.21 -8.22 -12.18
CA PRO A 139 2.41 -7.87 -10.99
C PRO A 139 1.27 -6.91 -11.29
N VAL A 140 1.45 -5.92 -12.16
CA VAL A 140 0.40 -4.98 -12.57
C VAL A 140 -0.74 -5.71 -13.26
N ARG A 141 -0.44 -6.53 -14.28
CA ARG A 141 -1.45 -7.26 -15.03
C ARG A 141 -2.11 -8.36 -14.22
N TYR A 142 -1.38 -8.99 -13.32
CA TYR A 142 -1.94 -9.94 -12.36
C TYR A 142 -3.00 -9.26 -11.47
N PHE A 143 -2.67 -8.13 -10.86
CA PHE A 143 -3.63 -7.38 -10.03
C PHE A 143 -4.80 -6.85 -10.85
N GLU A 144 -4.58 -6.40 -12.09
CA GLU A 144 -5.65 -6.02 -13.00
C GLU A 144 -6.61 -7.19 -13.26
N SER A 145 -6.09 -8.38 -13.53
CA SER A 145 -6.91 -9.57 -13.82
C SER A 145 -7.79 -10.02 -12.66
N LEU A 146 -7.44 -9.63 -11.44
CA LEU A 146 -8.18 -9.93 -10.21
C LEU A 146 -9.10 -8.79 -9.73
N GLY A 147 -9.26 -7.72 -10.54
CA GLY A 147 -10.14 -6.61 -10.22
C GLY A 147 -9.58 -5.60 -9.21
N VAL A 148 -8.31 -5.72 -8.81
CA VAL A 148 -7.66 -4.79 -7.88
C VAL A 148 -7.69 -3.36 -8.41
N LEU A 149 -7.54 -3.17 -9.72
CA LEU A 149 -7.52 -1.85 -10.37
C LEU A 149 -8.92 -1.30 -10.69
N ASP A 150 -9.99 -1.95 -10.26
CA ASP A 150 -11.37 -1.47 -10.45
C ASP A 150 -11.83 -0.47 -9.37
N VAL A 151 -11.00 -0.24 -8.36
CA VAL A 151 -11.17 0.79 -7.32
C VAL A 151 -9.97 1.74 -7.35
N PRO A 152 -10.02 2.90 -6.67
CA PRO A 152 -8.85 3.76 -6.58
C PRO A 152 -7.69 3.05 -5.89
N VAL A 153 -6.53 2.98 -6.54
CA VAL A 153 -5.35 2.25 -6.05
C VAL A 153 -4.15 3.18 -5.87
N THR A 154 -3.42 2.96 -4.79
CA THR A 154 -2.05 3.46 -4.61
C THR A 154 -1.07 2.30 -4.74
N ALA A 155 -0.27 2.32 -5.81
CA ALA A 155 0.79 1.34 -6.07
C ALA A 155 2.14 1.89 -5.57
N ALA A 156 2.72 1.23 -4.58
CA ALA A 156 4.04 1.59 -4.07
C ALA A 156 5.16 0.99 -4.91
N HIS A 157 6.27 1.70 -4.99
CA HIS A 157 7.51 1.36 -5.70
C HIS A 157 7.43 1.46 -7.21
N CYS A 158 6.77 0.55 -7.92
CA CYS A 158 6.68 0.48 -9.38
C CYS A 158 8.05 0.61 -10.08
N VAL A 159 9.08 -0.10 -9.56
CA VAL A 159 10.46 0.01 -10.04
C VAL A 159 10.65 -0.73 -11.36
N TRP A 160 10.15 -1.97 -11.44
CA TRP A 160 10.37 -2.89 -12.56
C TRP A 160 9.18 -3.00 -13.51
N VAL A 161 8.32 -1.98 -13.54
CA VAL A 161 7.19 -1.91 -14.48
C VAL A 161 7.69 -1.68 -15.91
N ASP A 162 7.13 -2.39 -16.87
CA ASP A 162 7.40 -2.18 -18.31
C ASP A 162 6.47 -1.12 -18.92
N ASP A 163 6.65 -0.80 -20.20
CA ASP A 163 5.84 0.23 -20.88
C ASP A 163 4.36 -0.17 -20.97
N GLY A 164 4.07 -1.48 -21.10
CA GLY A 164 2.70 -1.98 -21.08
C GLY A 164 2.05 -1.90 -19.71
N ASP A 165 2.81 -2.15 -18.63
CA ASP A 165 2.35 -1.94 -17.25
C ASP A 165 2.04 -0.47 -17.00
N ILE A 166 2.92 0.41 -17.47
CA ILE A 166 2.76 1.85 -17.39
C ILE A 166 1.45 2.27 -18.07
N ASP A 167 1.14 1.77 -19.25
CA ASP A 167 -0.11 2.10 -19.95
C ASP A 167 -1.35 1.63 -19.16
N VAL A 168 -1.36 0.40 -18.63
CA VAL A 168 -2.45 -0.13 -17.77
C VAL A 168 -2.66 0.74 -16.54
N LEU A 169 -1.58 1.01 -15.81
CA LEU A 169 -1.66 1.84 -14.64
C LEU A 169 -2.25 3.22 -14.97
N ALA A 170 -1.89 3.86 -16.13
CA ALA A 170 -2.44 5.13 -16.60
C ALA A 170 -3.94 5.04 -16.90
N GLU A 171 -4.34 4.06 -17.70
CA GLU A 171 -5.73 3.85 -18.08
C GLU A 171 -6.65 3.63 -16.88
N ARG A 172 -6.14 2.96 -15.84
CA ARG A 172 -6.86 2.70 -14.59
C ARG A 172 -6.78 3.83 -13.57
N GLY A 173 -6.02 4.90 -13.84
CA GLY A 173 -5.90 6.05 -12.95
C GLY A 173 -5.21 5.74 -11.61
N VAL A 174 -4.30 4.77 -11.61
CA VAL A 174 -3.57 4.34 -10.40
C VAL A 174 -2.62 5.43 -9.92
N PHE A 175 -2.56 5.69 -8.63
CA PHE A 175 -1.57 6.57 -8.00
C PHE A 175 -0.28 5.80 -7.73
N VAL A 176 0.86 6.33 -8.17
CA VAL A 176 2.16 5.70 -7.92
C VAL A 176 2.88 6.42 -6.78
N ALA A 177 3.18 5.69 -5.71
CA ALA A 177 4.03 6.16 -4.62
C ALA A 177 5.47 5.71 -4.87
N ALA A 178 6.26 6.56 -5.52
CA ALA A 178 7.68 6.29 -5.72
C ALA A 178 8.45 6.51 -4.41
N THR A 179 9.31 5.55 -4.07
CA THR A 179 10.02 5.49 -2.79
C THR A 179 11.54 5.42 -3.02
N PRO A 180 12.16 6.47 -3.59
CA PRO A 180 13.55 6.41 -4.07
C PRO A 180 14.54 6.08 -2.95
N ALA A 181 14.37 6.62 -1.76
CA ALA A 181 15.27 6.36 -0.64
C ALA A 181 15.28 4.88 -0.22
N SER A 182 14.09 4.26 -0.11
CA SER A 182 13.95 2.84 0.16
C SER A 182 14.55 1.98 -0.95
N ASN A 183 14.19 2.29 -2.19
CA ASN A 183 14.63 1.54 -3.37
C ASN A 183 16.17 1.55 -3.49
N MET A 184 16.81 2.70 -3.26
CA MET A 184 18.27 2.80 -3.25
C MET A 184 18.90 2.04 -2.09
N LYS A 185 18.35 2.15 -0.89
CA LYS A 185 18.87 1.49 0.31
C LYS A 185 18.82 -0.04 0.20
N LEU A 186 17.73 -0.56 -0.37
CA LEU A 186 17.51 -2.00 -0.55
C LEU A 186 18.11 -2.54 -1.85
N GLY A 187 18.61 -1.66 -2.74
CA GLY A 187 19.12 -2.06 -4.03
C GLY A 187 18.02 -2.53 -5.00
N SER A 188 16.77 -2.11 -4.77
CA SER A 188 15.62 -2.51 -5.59
C SER A 188 15.69 -1.96 -7.01
N GLY A 189 16.26 -0.77 -7.19
CA GLY A 189 16.40 -0.10 -8.49
C GLY A 189 15.80 1.32 -8.49
N VAL A 190 15.55 1.86 -9.67
CA VAL A 190 15.02 3.21 -9.87
C VAL A 190 13.69 3.14 -10.63
N ALA A 191 12.63 3.63 -10.02
CA ALA A 191 11.32 3.69 -10.67
C ALA A 191 11.38 4.62 -11.92
N PRO A 192 10.74 4.25 -13.04
CA PRO A 192 10.79 5.01 -14.28
C PRO A 192 9.90 6.28 -14.24
N VAL A 193 10.10 7.14 -13.24
CA VAL A 193 9.27 8.33 -12.97
C VAL A 193 9.19 9.25 -14.19
N ALA A 194 10.28 9.39 -14.96
CA ALA A 194 10.31 10.18 -16.18
C ALA A 194 9.36 9.66 -17.29
N LYS A 195 9.03 8.37 -17.27
CA LYS A 195 8.05 7.77 -18.17
C LYS A 195 6.63 7.87 -17.64
N LEU A 196 6.49 7.90 -16.32
CA LEU A 196 5.20 7.99 -15.62
C LEU A 196 4.59 9.39 -15.73
N LEU A 197 5.34 10.45 -15.45
CA LEU A 197 4.87 11.83 -15.40
C LEU A 197 4.21 12.35 -16.71
N PRO A 198 4.75 12.14 -17.92
CA PRO A 198 4.18 12.68 -19.15
C PRO A 198 2.80 12.12 -19.51
N ARG A 199 2.42 10.97 -18.94
CA ARG A 199 1.13 10.33 -19.18
C ARG A 199 0.01 10.84 -18.26
N GLY A 200 0.23 11.96 -17.56
CA GLY A 200 -0.79 12.59 -16.68
C GLY A 200 -0.94 11.90 -15.31
N TRP A 201 0.10 11.22 -14.85
CA TRP A 201 0.04 10.40 -13.66
C TRP A 201 0.13 11.17 -12.35
N ASN A 202 -0.64 10.67 -11.40
CA ASN A 202 -0.51 11.04 -10.00
C ASN A 202 0.68 10.28 -9.38
N VAL A 203 1.87 10.86 -9.47
CA VAL A 203 3.07 10.33 -8.82
C VAL A 203 3.34 11.13 -7.56
N CYS A 204 3.43 10.46 -6.43
CA CYS A 204 3.93 11.06 -5.19
C CYS A 204 5.28 10.44 -4.79
N LEU A 205 6.02 11.15 -3.97
CA LEU A 205 7.26 10.66 -3.39
C LEU A 205 7.00 10.32 -1.93
N GLY A 206 7.53 9.20 -1.47
CA GLY A 206 7.42 8.76 -0.08
C GLY A 206 8.64 7.99 0.40
N PRO A 207 8.87 7.96 1.73
CA PRO A 207 9.84 7.06 2.34
C PRO A 207 9.21 5.72 2.61
N ALA A 208 9.42 4.63 2.06
CA ALA A 208 8.82 3.34 2.44
C ALA A 208 9.36 2.83 3.80
N GLY A 209 9.00 3.51 4.87
CA GLY A 209 9.35 3.20 6.27
C GLY A 209 10.47 4.05 6.85
N MET A 210 10.43 4.24 8.17
CA MET A 210 11.37 5.09 8.93
C MET A 210 12.85 4.72 8.79
N ARG A 211 13.15 3.44 8.56
CA ARG A 211 14.54 3.00 8.37
C ARG A 211 15.12 3.38 7.01
N SER A 212 14.31 3.83 6.07
CA SER A 212 14.78 4.26 4.75
C SER A 212 15.21 5.72 4.68
N THR A 213 14.84 6.53 5.66
CA THR A 213 15.24 7.93 5.75
C THR A 213 16.11 8.19 6.99
N THR A 214 17.42 8.00 6.86
CA THR A 214 18.37 8.51 7.85
C THR A 214 19.01 9.79 7.32
N HIS A 215 18.29 10.78 7.02
CA HIS A 215 18.61 12.18 6.69
C HIS A 215 17.95 12.69 5.40
N PRO A 216 17.62 13.98 5.37
CA PRO A 216 17.11 14.66 4.20
C PRO A 216 18.13 14.69 3.06
#